data_ba7f9c78922b3face8cd59fd16ed8783
#
_entry.id   ba7f9c78922b3face8cd59fd16ed8783
#
_cell.length_a   1.000
_cell.length_b   1.000
_cell.length_c   1.000
_cell.angle_alpha   90.00
_cell.angle_beta   90.00
_cell.angle_gamma   90.00
#
_symmetry.space_group_name_H-M   'P 1'
#
loop_
_entity.id
_entity.type
_entity.pdbx_description
1 polymer ?
#
loop_
_entity_poly.entity_id
_entity_poly.type
_entity_poly.pdbx_seq_one_letter_code
_entity_poly.pdbx_strand_id
1 'polypeptide(L)'
;MDEVLHRQYEQYKRSKEGINLINRRYHELKVQLARIREEQDQTKQNAAIAAMEQNIRQYEAENKTGNPVLDTLLTAKTMECQQENITITSVADGRMLGFLTIRELCTIVGVALDNAIAAVRAEPDPEKRLVKVAVYSQGGFAMLRFEHYTETAPALDADGLPQGTDLKSVRTTVGQHGGSMTLHWENNWCTLRILFPLPKNE
;
A
#
# COMPACT_ATOMS: atom_id res chain seq x y z
N MET A 1 -14.15 -22.43 34.64
CA MET A 1 -14.77 -21.84 33.44
C MET A 1 -14.53 -20.34 33.33
N ASP A 2 -14.29 -19.65 34.46
CA ASP A 2 -14.07 -18.18 34.49
C ASP A 2 -12.71 -17.70 33.98
N GLU A 3 -11.63 -18.46 34.16
CA GLU A 3 -10.29 -18.03 33.74
C GLU A 3 -10.10 -17.93 32.20
N VAL A 4 -10.75 -18.82 31.45
CA VAL A 4 -10.69 -18.80 29.98
C VAL A 4 -11.47 -17.60 29.45
N LEU A 5 -12.63 -17.33 30.03
CA LEU A 5 -13.48 -16.20 29.66
C LEU A 5 -12.80 -14.87 30.01
N HIS A 6 -12.15 -14.80 31.15
CA HIS A 6 -11.39 -13.61 31.58
C HIS A 6 -10.20 -13.34 30.66
N ARG A 7 -9.47 -14.40 30.28
CA ARG A 7 -8.32 -14.30 29.35
C ARG A 7 -8.76 -13.87 27.94
N GLN A 8 -9.89 -14.38 27.45
CA GLN A 8 -10.48 -13.96 26.19
C GLN A 8 -10.97 -12.50 26.23
N TYR A 9 -11.56 -12.08 27.34
CA TYR A 9 -12.00 -10.71 27.53
C TYR A 9 -10.83 -9.71 27.59
N GLU A 10 -9.76 -10.03 28.30
CA GLU A 10 -8.53 -9.22 28.36
C GLU A 10 -7.84 -9.15 26.98
N GLN A 11 -7.81 -10.25 26.26
CA GLN A 11 -7.29 -10.29 24.88
C GLN A 11 -8.14 -9.44 23.93
N TYR A 12 -9.46 -9.49 24.06
CA TYR A 12 -10.38 -8.63 23.31
C TYR A 12 -10.20 -7.15 23.64
N LYS A 13 -10.05 -6.82 24.92
CA LYS A 13 -9.84 -5.44 25.39
C LYS A 13 -8.53 -4.86 24.86
N ARG A 14 -7.44 -5.62 24.95
CA ARG A 14 -6.13 -5.24 24.37
C ARG A 14 -6.19 -5.07 22.86
N SER A 15 -6.88 -5.97 22.16
CA SER A 15 -7.11 -5.88 20.73
C SER A 15 -7.90 -4.62 20.37
N LYS A 16 -8.96 -4.30 21.12
CA LYS A 16 -9.79 -3.10 20.93
C LYS A 16 -9.03 -1.80 21.21
N GLU A 17 -8.22 -1.76 22.25
CA GLU A 17 -7.34 -0.62 22.55
C GLU A 17 -6.26 -0.46 21.48
N GLY A 18 -5.67 -1.55 21.00
CA GLY A 18 -4.76 -1.57 19.88
C GLY A 18 -5.41 -1.01 18.61
N ILE A 19 -6.61 -1.49 18.25
CA ILE A 19 -7.39 -1.02 17.09
C ILE A 19 -7.69 0.49 17.20
N ASN A 20 -8.07 0.99 18.37
CA ASN A 20 -8.35 2.40 18.57
C ASN A 20 -7.10 3.28 18.43
N LEU A 21 -5.96 2.83 18.97
CA LEU A 21 -4.67 3.53 18.81
C LEU A 21 -4.25 3.55 17.33
N ILE A 22 -4.39 2.43 16.69
CA ILE A 22 -4.08 2.23 15.27
C ILE A 22 -5.00 3.13 14.40
N ASN A 23 -6.32 3.17 14.66
CA ASN A 23 -7.26 4.03 13.94
C ASN A 23 -6.92 5.52 14.08
N ARG A 24 -6.47 5.95 15.26
CA ARG A 24 -6.01 7.33 15.47
C ARG A 24 -4.77 7.64 14.64
N ARG A 25 -3.79 6.73 14.64
CA ARG A 25 -2.55 6.86 13.85
C ARG A 25 -2.81 6.79 12.36
N TYR A 26 -3.74 5.93 11.92
CA TYR A 26 -4.21 5.89 10.54
C TYR A 26 -4.75 7.25 10.08
N HIS A 27 -5.59 7.88 10.89
CA HIS A 27 -6.15 9.20 10.58
C HIS A 27 -5.07 10.26 10.43
N GLU A 28 -4.10 10.27 11.35
CA GLU A 28 -2.94 11.18 11.28
C GLU A 28 -2.13 10.94 10.01
N LEU A 29 -1.86 9.69 9.66
CA LEU A 29 -1.13 9.30 8.46
C LEU A 29 -1.85 9.65 7.18
N LYS A 30 -3.15 9.38 7.11
CA LYS A 30 -4.00 9.74 5.95
C LYS A 30 -3.97 11.24 5.68
N VAL A 31 -4.04 12.06 6.74
CA VAL A 31 -3.95 13.52 6.63
C VAL A 31 -2.56 13.94 6.13
N GLN A 32 -1.48 13.32 6.63
CA GLN A 32 -0.12 13.62 6.21
C GLN A 32 0.14 13.22 4.75
N LEU A 33 -0.31 12.03 4.34
CA LEU A 33 -0.21 11.58 2.95
C LEU A 33 -0.99 12.50 1.99
N ALA A 34 -2.19 12.92 2.37
CA ALA A 34 -2.97 13.87 1.59
C ALA A 34 -2.24 15.20 1.42
N ARG A 35 -1.66 15.74 2.50
CA ARG A 35 -0.85 16.99 2.44
C ARG A 35 0.36 16.87 1.54
N ILE A 36 1.07 15.73 1.57
CA ILE A 36 2.23 15.49 0.69
C ILE A 36 1.79 15.44 -0.77
N ARG A 37 0.63 14.86 -1.07
CA ARG A 37 0.11 14.73 -2.44
C ARG A 37 -0.44 16.04 -3.00
N GLU A 38 -1.07 16.87 -2.17
CA GLU A 38 -1.75 18.11 -2.58
C GLU A 38 -0.83 19.35 -2.54
N GLU A 39 0.31 19.26 -1.81
CA GLU A 39 1.19 20.39 -1.64
C GLU A 39 2.08 20.62 -2.88
N GLN A 40 1.92 21.76 -3.50
CA GLN A 40 2.69 22.17 -4.66
C GLN A 40 3.98 22.95 -4.29
N ASP A 41 4.04 23.48 -3.07
CA ASP A 41 5.22 24.16 -2.56
C ASP A 41 6.25 23.13 -2.05
N GLN A 42 7.42 23.12 -2.69
CA GLN A 42 8.50 22.17 -2.39
C GLN A 42 8.96 22.22 -0.92
N THR A 43 8.99 23.42 -0.32
CA THR A 43 9.43 23.63 1.07
C THR A 43 8.43 23.02 2.05
N LYS A 44 7.14 23.27 1.84
CA LYS A 44 6.06 22.72 2.66
C LYS A 44 5.91 21.22 2.47
N GLN A 45 6.11 20.74 1.26
CA GLN A 45 6.12 19.32 0.95
C GLN A 45 7.25 18.59 1.69
N ASN A 46 8.46 19.17 1.70
CA ASN A 46 9.60 18.63 2.44
C ASN A 46 9.35 18.64 3.95
N ALA A 47 8.72 19.67 4.50
CA ALA A 47 8.34 19.71 5.92
C ALA A 47 7.30 18.65 6.27
N ALA A 48 6.32 18.40 5.41
CA ALA A 48 5.33 17.34 5.58
C ALA A 48 5.96 15.94 5.54
N ILE A 49 6.93 15.74 4.64
CA ILE A 49 7.71 14.49 4.57
C ILE A 49 8.53 14.28 5.84
N ALA A 50 9.22 15.32 6.34
CA ALA A 50 10.00 15.24 7.58
C ALA A 50 9.13 14.91 8.80
N ALA A 51 7.94 15.50 8.89
CA ALA A 51 6.97 15.18 9.94
C ALA A 51 6.48 13.72 9.87
N MET A 52 6.27 13.20 8.67
CA MET A 52 5.93 11.80 8.44
C MET A 52 7.07 10.87 8.86
N GLU A 53 8.33 11.20 8.52
CA GLU A 53 9.51 10.43 8.95
C GLU A 53 9.60 10.31 10.46
N GLN A 54 9.34 11.41 11.17
CA GLN A 54 9.38 11.44 12.63
C GLN A 54 8.29 10.56 13.25
N ASN A 55 7.09 10.58 12.67
CA ASN A 55 5.99 9.73 13.12
C ASN A 55 6.23 8.24 12.84
N ILE A 56 6.82 7.90 11.69
CA ILE A 56 7.19 6.51 11.34
C ILE A 56 8.18 5.94 12.36
N ARG A 57 9.16 6.71 12.83
CA ARG A 57 10.13 6.27 13.82
C ARG A 57 9.52 5.94 15.19
N GLN A 58 8.36 6.50 15.51
CA GLN A 58 7.65 6.30 16.78
C GLN A 58 6.58 5.20 16.73
N TYR A 59 6.34 4.64 15.53
CA TYR A 59 5.24 3.71 15.29
C TYR A 59 5.75 2.28 15.04
N GLU A 60 5.33 1.33 15.88
CA GLU A 60 5.49 -0.09 15.59
C GLU A 60 4.35 -0.55 14.66
N ALA A 61 4.63 -0.67 13.38
CA ALA A 61 3.68 -1.16 12.39
C ALA A 61 3.42 -2.67 12.58
N GLU A 62 2.20 -3.12 12.28
CA GLU A 62 1.87 -4.55 12.27
C GLU A 62 2.62 -5.31 11.17
N ASN A 63 2.82 -4.66 10.04
CA ASN A 63 3.61 -5.23 8.94
C ASN A 63 5.11 -4.99 9.21
N LYS A 64 5.90 -6.03 9.13
CA LYS A 64 7.35 -6.00 9.33
C LYS A 64 8.06 -6.47 8.05
N THR A 65 8.05 -5.61 7.04
CA THR A 65 8.69 -5.89 5.75
C THR A 65 10.20 -5.60 5.74
N GLY A 66 10.71 -4.94 6.78
CA GLY A 66 12.08 -4.44 6.83
C GLY A 66 12.26 -3.07 6.18
N ASN A 67 11.18 -2.43 5.73
CA ASN A 67 11.15 -1.04 5.28
C ASN A 67 10.06 -0.29 6.05
N PRO A 68 10.42 0.63 6.97
CA PRO A 68 9.43 1.28 7.86
C PRO A 68 8.36 2.08 7.12
N VAL A 69 8.67 2.64 5.95
CA VAL A 69 7.70 3.38 5.13
C VAL A 69 6.68 2.42 4.53
N LEU A 70 7.15 1.31 3.98
CA LEU A 70 6.28 0.27 3.43
C LEU A 70 5.39 -0.33 4.53
N ASP A 71 5.96 -0.61 5.70
CA ASP A 71 5.24 -1.12 6.87
C ASP A 71 4.09 -0.22 7.25
N THR A 72 4.35 1.08 7.31
CA THR A 72 3.35 2.10 7.63
C THR A 72 2.25 2.19 6.57
N LEU A 73 2.63 2.21 5.30
CA LEU A 73 1.67 2.25 4.18
C LEU A 73 0.77 1.01 4.15
N LEU A 74 1.34 -0.18 4.27
CA LEU A 74 0.58 -1.43 4.27
C LEU A 74 -0.34 -1.52 5.49
N THR A 75 0.13 -1.13 6.67
CA THR A 75 -0.70 -1.11 7.88
C THR A 75 -1.89 -0.17 7.73
N ALA A 76 -1.67 1.06 7.26
CA ALA A 76 -2.72 2.03 7.03
C ALA A 76 -3.77 1.51 6.02
N LYS A 77 -3.32 0.90 4.93
CA LYS A 77 -4.21 0.35 3.90
C LYS A 77 -4.95 -0.90 4.35
N THR A 78 -4.31 -1.74 5.16
CA THR A 78 -4.98 -2.90 5.78
C THR A 78 -6.15 -2.46 6.65
N MET A 79 -5.98 -1.39 7.41
CA MET A 79 -7.05 -0.86 8.25
C MET A 79 -8.18 -0.23 7.45
N GLU A 80 -7.87 0.53 6.41
CA GLU A 80 -8.86 1.05 5.47
C GLU A 80 -9.70 -0.09 4.89
N CYS A 81 -9.04 -1.16 4.44
CA CYS A 81 -9.70 -2.35 3.91
C CYS A 81 -10.62 -3.02 4.93
N GLN A 82 -10.17 -3.18 6.18
CA GLN A 82 -10.97 -3.78 7.25
C GLN A 82 -12.26 -3.00 7.53
N GLN A 83 -12.20 -1.67 7.51
CA GLN A 83 -13.37 -0.81 7.71
C GLN A 83 -14.41 -0.94 6.59
N GLU A 84 -13.97 -1.32 5.39
CA GLU A 84 -14.81 -1.42 4.19
C GLU A 84 -15.16 -2.86 3.80
N ASN A 85 -14.87 -3.83 4.66
CA ASN A 85 -15.06 -5.27 4.38
C ASN A 85 -14.32 -5.71 3.11
N ILE A 86 -13.09 -5.24 2.94
CA ILE A 86 -12.17 -5.64 1.88
C ILE A 86 -11.13 -6.55 2.50
N THR A 87 -10.92 -7.73 1.92
CA THR A 87 -9.86 -8.65 2.32
C THR A 87 -8.58 -8.29 1.59
N ILE A 88 -7.58 -7.83 2.35
CA ILE A 88 -6.23 -7.57 1.83
C ILE A 88 -5.26 -8.61 2.37
N THR A 89 -4.44 -9.18 1.49
CA THR A 89 -3.35 -10.10 1.84
C THR A 89 -2.04 -9.50 1.36
N SER A 90 -1.06 -9.38 2.24
CA SER A 90 0.26 -8.84 1.91
C SER A 90 1.37 -9.83 2.26
N VAL A 91 2.30 -10.06 1.33
CA VAL A 91 3.56 -10.78 1.53
C VAL A 91 4.66 -9.89 0.96
N ALA A 92 5.43 -9.25 1.82
CA ALA A 92 6.36 -8.24 1.37
C ALA A 92 7.72 -8.33 2.09
N ASP A 93 8.79 -8.29 1.30
CA ASP A 93 10.14 -7.98 1.74
C ASP A 93 10.50 -6.59 1.20
N GLY A 94 10.50 -5.59 2.07
CA GLY A 94 10.74 -4.19 1.70
C GLY A 94 12.20 -3.76 1.76
N ARG A 95 13.10 -4.63 2.22
CA ARG A 95 14.53 -4.30 2.42
C ARG A 95 15.20 -3.86 1.12
N MET A 96 14.80 -4.44 0.00
CA MET A 96 15.34 -4.12 -1.31
C MET A 96 14.88 -2.78 -1.88
N LEU A 97 13.87 -2.13 -1.28
CA LEU A 97 13.30 -0.86 -1.73
C LEU A 97 13.98 0.37 -1.10
N GLY A 98 15.13 0.20 -0.44
CA GLY A 98 15.86 1.28 0.21
C GLY A 98 16.40 2.36 -0.73
N PHE A 99 16.40 2.13 -2.05
CA PHE A 99 16.77 3.12 -3.05
C PHE A 99 15.64 4.10 -3.39
N LEU A 100 14.40 3.80 -3.00
CA LEU A 100 13.26 4.68 -3.19
C LEU A 100 13.13 5.64 -2.01
N THR A 101 12.88 6.90 -2.31
CA THR A 101 12.55 7.91 -1.31
C THR A 101 11.15 7.66 -0.72
N ILE A 102 10.87 8.26 0.44
CA ILE A 102 9.55 8.18 1.07
C ILE A 102 8.45 8.65 0.11
N ARG A 103 8.68 9.75 -0.61
CA ARG A 103 7.73 10.28 -1.59
C ARG A 103 7.45 9.25 -2.70
N GLU A 104 8.48 8.63 -3.23
CA GLU A 104 8.37 7.65 -4.30
C GLU A 104 7.63 6.41 -3.83
N LEU A 105 7.92 5.91 -2.63
CA LEU A 105 7.17 4.82 -2.01
C LEU A 105 5.69 5.18 -1.80
N CYS A 106 5.40 6.36 -1.29
CA CYS A 106 4.02 6.85 -1.14
C CYS A 106 3.31 6.95 -2.50
N THR A 107 4.01 7.41 -3.54
CA THR A 107 3.44 7.48 -4.89
C THR A 107 3.21 6.09 -5.45
N ILE A 108 4.21 5.23 -5.44
CA ILE A 108 4.13 3.90 -6.08
C ILE A 108 3.15 3.00 -5.34
N VAL A 109 3.39 2.79 -4.04
CA VAL A 109 2.58 1.83 -3.25
C VAL A 109 1.22 2.42 -2.90
N GLY A 110 1.18 3.71 -2.51
CA GLY A 110 -0.06 4.39 -2.15
C GLY A 110 -1.05 4.43 -3.30
N VAL A 111 -0.62 4.93 -4.47
CA VAL A 111 -1.50 5.03 -5.65
C VAL A 111 -1.90 3.66 -6.19
N ALA A 112 -0.97 2.68 -6.21
CA ALA A 112 -1.29 1.32 -6.65
C ALA A 112 -2.35 0.66 -5.76
N LEU A 113 -2.23 0.81 -4.44
CA LEU A 113 -3.21 0.30 -3.48
C LEU A 113 -4.53 1.07 -3.55
N ASP A 114 -4.50 2.40 -3.66
CA ASP A 114 -5.71 3.21 -3.83
C ASP A 114 -6.51 2.78 -5.06
N ASN A 115 -5.82 2.51 -6.16
CA ASN A 115 -6.46 2.01 -7.38
C ASN A 115 -7.11 0.62 -7.16
N ALA A 116 -6.40 -0.31 -6.54
CA ALA A 116 -6.89 -1.64 -6.26
C ALA A 116 -8.10 -1.63 -5.30
N ILE A 117 -8.02 -0.82 -4.22
CA ILE A 117 -9.08 -0.67 -3.23
C ILE A 117 -10.32 -0.03 -3.85
N ALA A 118 -10.15 1.03 -4.65
CA ALA A 118 -11.26 1.69 -5.34
C ALA A 118 -11.99 0.74 -6.30
N ALA A 119 -11.25 -0.12 -7.02
CA ALA A 119 -11.84 -1.09 -7.93
C ALA A 119 -12.70 -2.13 -7.18
N VAL A 120 -12.20 -2.71 -6.09
CA VAL A 120 -12.98 -3.72 -5.33
C VAL A 120 -14.07 -3.11 -4.48
N ARG A 121 -13.99 -1.83 -4.13
CA ARG A 121 -15.05 -1.11 -3.42
C ARG A 121 -16.36 -1.08 -4.22
N ALA A 122 -16.27 -1.05 -5.54
CA ALA A 122 -17.41 -1.10 -6.44
C ALA A 122 -18.02 -2.51 -6.57
N GLU A 123 -17.33 -3.56 -6.10
CA GLU A 123 -17.82 -4.94 -6.13
C GLU A 123 -18.96 -5.12 -5.11
N PRO A 124 -20.17 -5.55 -5.56
CA PRO A 124 -21.31 -5.68 -4.67
C PRO A 124 -21.16 -6.82 -3.67
N ASP A 125 -20.47 -7.90 -4.04
CA ASP A 125 -20.22 -9.06 -3.18
C ASP A 125 -19.00 -8.84 -2.30
N PRO A 126 -19.14 -8.72 -0.97
CA PRO A 126 -18.01 -8.54 -0.06
C PRO A 126 -16.98 -9.67 -0.11
N GLU A 127 -17.38 -10.90 -0.45
CA GLU A 127 -16.46 -12.04 -0.55
C GLU A 127 -15.53 -11.93 -1.76
N LYS A 128 -15.90 -11.12 -2.73
CA LYS A 128 -15.10 -10.82 -3.93
C LYS A 128 -14.25 -9.55 -3.80
N ARG A 129 -14.36 -8.81 -2.70
CA ARG A 129 -13.53 -7.65 -2.42
C ARG A 129 -12.14 -8.07 -1.96
N LEU A 130 -11.34 -8.54 -2.90
CA LEU A 130 -10.04 -9.16 -2.64
C LEU A 130 -8.91 -8.34 -3.24
N VAL A 131 -7.93 -8.00 -2.40
CA VAL A 131 -6.68 -7.32 -2.80
C VAL A 131 -5.50 -8.14 -2.33
N LYS A 132 -4.48 -8.29 -3.18
CA LYS A 132 -3.23 -8.98 -2.85
C LYS A 132 -2.05 -8.07 -3.15
N VAL A 133 -1.08 -8.07 -2.25
CA VAL A 133 0.17 -7.33 -2.40
C VAL A 133 1.34 -8.28 -2.23
N ALA A 134 2.27 -8.27 -3.16
CA ALA A 134 3.52 -8.99 -3.03
C ALA A 134 4.70 -8.09 -3.37
N VAL A 135 5.74 -8.11 -2.51
CA VAL A 135 7.02 -7.43 -2.75
C VAL A 135 8.13 -8.43 -2.49
N TYR A 136 8.91 -8.75 -3.51
CA TYR A 136 9.97 -9.75 -3.43
C TYR A 136 11.06 -9.49 -4.47
N SER A 137 12.22 -10.12 -4.31
CA SER A 137 13.28 -10.10 -5.31
C SER A 137 13.27 -11.36 -6.15
N GLN A 138 13.49 -11.22 -7.44
CA GLN A 138 13.62 -12.35 -8.37
C GLN A 138 14.53 -11.98 -9.54
N GLY A 139 15.54 -12.80 -9.79
CA GLY A 139 16.39 -12.67 -10.98
C GLY A 139 17.12 -11.34 -11.10
N GLY A 140 17.53 -10.71 -10.01
CA GLY A 140 18.19 -9.40 -10.01
C GLY A 140 17.22 -8.21 -10.13
N PHE A 141 15.94 -8.44 -9.89
CA PHE A 141 14.91 -7.41 -9.88
C PHE A 141 14.18 -7.36 -8.54
N ALA A 142 13.80 -6.17 -8.09
CA ALA A 142 12.75 -5.98 -7.10
C ALA A 142 11.41 -5.98 -7.82
N MET A 143 10.50 -6.85 -7.40
CA MET A 143 9.18 -6.98 -7.97
C MET A 143 8.12 -6.54 -6.96
N LEU A 144 7.26 -5.60 -7.37
CA LEU A 144 6.07 -5.22 -6.65
C LEU A 144 4.86 -5.67 -7.48
N ARG A 145 3.95 -6.37 -6.86
CA ARG A 145 2.73 -6.86 -7.50
C ARG A 145 1.53 -6.49 -6.67
N PHE A 146 0.58 -5.82 -7.30
CA PHE A 146 -0.70 -5.44 -6.73
C PHE A 146 -1.79 -6.09 -7.57
N GLU A 147 -2.63 -6.89 -6.93
CA GLU A 147 -3.69 -7.62 -7.59
C GLU A 147 -5.01 -7.31 -6.91
N HIS A 148 -6.06 -7.16 -7.70
CA HIS A 148 -7.42 -7.07 -7.19
C HIS A 148 -8.40 -7.86 -8.06
N TYR A 149 -9.43 -8.37 -7.40
CA TYR A 149 -10.48 -9.09 -8.10
C TYR A 149 -11.40 -8.10 -8.83
N THR A 150 -11.77 -8.41 -10.06
CA THR A 150 -12.77 -7.68 -10.84
C THR A 150 -13.31 -8.56 -11.96
N GLU A 151 -14.62 -8.68 -12.06
CA GLU A 151 -15.28 -9.47 -13.11
C GLU A 151 -15.26 -8.75 -14.46
N THR A 152 -15.09 -7.44 -14.45
CA THR A 152 -15.08 -6.61 -15.66
C THR A 152 -13.67 -6.09 -15.94
N ALA A 153 -13.21 -6.26 -17.16
CA ALA A 153 -11.95 -5.67 -17.61
C ALA A 153 -11.99 -4.14 -17.41
N PRO A 154 -10.93 -3.54 -16.85
CA PRO A 154 -10.88 -2.09 -16.69
C PRO A 154 -10.90 -1.39 -18.04
N ALA A 155 -11.67 -0.30 -18.14
CA ALA A 155 -11.59 0.59 -19.30
C ALA A 155 -10.22 1.29 -19.27
N LEU A 156 -9.45 1.13 -20.37
CA LEU A 156 -8.12 1.69 -20.48
C LEU A 156 -8.14 3.03 -21.23
N ASP A 157 -7.22 3.92 -20.86
CA ASP A 157 -6.93 5.14 -21.59
C ASP A 157 -5.96 4.89 -22.79
N ALA A 158 -5.57 5.97 -23.49
CA ALA A 158 -4.64 5.89 -24.60
C ALA A 158 -3.24 5.36 -24.22
N ASP A 159 -2.87 5.47 -22.95
CA ASP A 159 -1.61 4.99 -22.40
C ASP A 159 -1.70 3.52 -21.89
N GLY A 160 -2.86 2.88 -22.06
CA GLY A 160 -3.11 1.52 -21.59
C GLY A 160 -3.25 1.41 -20.07
N LEU A 161 -3.66 2.48 -19.40
CA LEU A 161 -3.91 2.53 -17.95
C LEU A 161 -5.41 2.64 -17.66
N PRO A 162 -5.89 2.14 -16.53
CA PRO A 162 -7.28 2.31 -16.13
C PRO A 162 -7.66 3.79 -16.07
N GLN A 163 -8.81 4.12 -16.69
CA GLN A 163 -9.30 5.49 -16.72
C GLN A 163 -9.62 6.00 -15.31
N GLY A 164 -9.37 7.29 -15.08
CA GLY A 164 -9.65 7.94 -13.80
C GLY A 164 -8.70 7.56 -12.66
N THR A 165 -7.53 6.95 -12.97
CA THR A 165 -6.51 6.59 -11.99
C THR A 165 -5.25 7.46 -12.11
N ASP A 166 -4.51 7.56 -11.01
CA ASP A 166 -3.22 8.27 -10.93
C ASP A 166 -2.01 7.38 -11.32
N LEU A 167 -2.25 6.22 -11.95
CA LEU A 167 -1.19 5.25 -12.29
C LEU A 167 -0.15 5.81 -13.27
N LYS A 168 -0.46 6.91 -13.95
CA LYS A 168 0.50 7.63 -14.78
C LYS A 168 1.65 8.21 -13.95
N SER A 169 1.38 8.72 -12.76
CA SER A 169 2.41 9.20 -11.82
C SER A 169 3.30 8.04 -11.34
N VAL A 170 2.72 6.88 -11.09
CA VAL A 170 3.47 5.65 -10.75
C VAL A 170 4.39 5.25 -11.89
N ARG A 171 3.88 5.19 -13.12
CA ARG A 171 4.68 4.85 -14.32
C ARG A 171 5.87 5.80 -14.49
N THR A 172 5.64 7.09 -14.32
CA THR A 172 6.69 8.11 -14.42
C THR A 172 7.77 7.89 -13.37
N THR A 173 7.38 7.71 -12.11
CA THR A 173 8.32 7.47 -11.00
C THR A 173 9.11 6.17 -11.20
N VAL A 174 8.44 5.10 -11.61
CA VAL A 174 9.09 3.81 -11.93
C VAL A 174 10.13 3.97 -13.05
N GLY A 175 9.79 4.70 -14.11
CA GLY A 175 10.69 4.96 -15.23
C GLY A 175 11.95 5.73 -14.83
N GLN A 176 11.87 6.65 -13.87
CA GLN A 176 13.01 7.41 -13.35
C GLN A 176 14.10 6.51 -12.73
N HIS A 177 13.71 5.35 -12.23
CA HIS A 177 14.60 4.32 -11.67
C HIS A 177 14.94 3.20 -12.66
N GLY A 178 14.70 3.41 -13.96
CA GLY A 178 14.93 2.38 -14.97
C GLY A 178 14.03 1.15 -14.85
N GLY A 179 12.94 1.28 -14.09
CA GLY A 179 11.98 0.23 -13.89
C GLY A 179 10.93 0.15 -15.00
N SER A 180 10.12 -0.89 -14.96
CA SER A 180 8.99 -1.09 -15.85
C SER A 180 7.71 -1.36 -15.08
N MET A 181 6.58 -0.96 -15.67
CA MET A 181 5.26 -1.16 -15.11
C MET A 181 4.34 -1.76 -16.18
N THR A 182 3.66 -2.85 -15.84
CA THR A 182 2.69 -3.53 -16.70
C THR A 182 1.39 -3.75 -15.95
N LEU A 183 0.28 -3.64 -16.68
CA LEU A 183 -1.05 -3.98 -16.19
C LEU A 183 -1.59 -5.14 -17.03
N HIS A 184 -2.15 -6.13 -16.37
CA HIS A 184 -2.74 -7.29 -17.03
C HIS A 184 -4.06 -7.67 -16.34
N TRP A 185 -5.07 -8.02 -17.13
CA TRP A 185 -6.34 -8.54 -16.64
C TRP A 185 -6.56 -9.93 -17.20
N GLU A 186 -6.71 -10.90 -16.32
CA GLU A 186 -6.91 -12.29 -16.68
C GLU A 186 -7.64 -13.03 -15.53
N ASN A 187 -8.56 -13.92 -15.88
CA ASN A 187 -9.28 -14.78 -14.93
C ASN A 187 -9.91 -13.99 -13.76
N ASN A 188 -10.52 -12.84 -14.05
CA ASN A 188 -11.13 -11.94 -13.08
C ASN A 188 -10.14 -11.29 -12.09
N TRP A 189 -8.86 -11.25 -12.43
CA TRP A 189 -7.84 -10.55 -11.66
C TRP A 189 -7.17 -9.47 -12.50
N CYS A 190 -7.13 -8.26 -11.97
CA CYS A 190 -6.32 -7.19 -12.51
C CYS A 190 -5.00 -7.15 -11.75
N THR A 191 -3.90 -7.31 -12.44
CA THR A 191 -2.55 -7.36 -11.88
C THR A 191 -1.73 -6.20 -12.38
N LEU A 192 -1.33 -5.31 -11.47
CA LEU A 192 -0.30 -4.29 -11.69
C LEU A 192 1.04 -4.85 -11.23
N ARG A 193 2.00 -4.94 -12.14
CA ARG A 193 3.37 -5.42 -11.86
C ARG A 193 4.37 -4.32 -12.12
N ILE A 194 5.25 -4.10 -11.16
CA ILE A 194 6.33 -3.15 -11.23
C ILE A 194 7.65 -3.90 -11.01
N LEU A 195 8.63 -3.62 -11.84
CA LEU A 195 9.96 -4.21 -11.79
C LEU A 195 10.99 -3.10 -11.71
N PHE A 196 11.92 -3.21 -10.75
CA PHE A 196 13.10 -2.37 -10.68
C PHE A 196 14.35 -3.23 -10.82
N PRO A 197 15.32 -2.85 -11.66
CA PRO A 197 16.61 -3.52 -11.67
C PRO A 197 17.34 -3.27 -10.34
N LEU A 198 17.80 -4.33 -9.70
CA LEU A 198 18.65 -4.23 -8.51
C LEU A 198 20.11 -4.15 -8.94
N PRO A 199 20.95 -3.37 -8.23
CA PRO A 199 22.38 -3.37 -8.47
C PRO A 199 22.90 -4.81 -8.30
N LYS A 200 23.75 -5.25 -9.23
CA LYS A 200 24.46 -6.53 -9.06
C LYS A 200 25.33 -6.40 -7.83
N ASN A 201 25.12 -7.26 -6.85
CA ASN A 201 26.12 -7.42 -5.78
C ASN A 201 27.40 -7.94 -6.44
N GLU A 202 28.40 -7.07 -6.52
CA GLU A 202 29.77 -7.46 -6.84
C GLU A 202 30.39 -8.27 -5.70
#